data_2c9b727ca851a7d194ab4bdc808d4379
#
_entry.id   2c9b727ca851a7d194ab4bdc808d4379
#
_cell.length_a   1.000
_cell.length_b   1.000
_cell.length_c   1.000
_cell.angle_alpha   90.00
_cell.angle_beta   90.00
_cell.angle_gamma   90.00
#
_symmetry.space_group_name_H-M   'P 1'
#
loop_
_entity.id
_entity.type
_entity.pdbx_description
1 polymer ?
#
loop_
_entity_poly.entity_id
_entity_poly.type
_entity_poly.pdbx_seq_one_letter_code
_entity_poly.pdbx_strand_id
1 'polypeptide(L)'
;MKTIWFAALLALFPAHQAIAWGQEGHSVVAEIAQRRLSPQAAAEVARLLGRGHSLAAIASWADDVRDARPGTSHWHFVDIPLASDRYVAAEHCAPSPQGDCAIAELDRLKNALRCGRGANTRLEALKFAVHIVGDLHQPLHTVDEQRGGNAIPVQVQLRGLVCSQACKAPLASNFHLAWDSDLIHAAVWDWGAYVDRLESGWLKSGEARTRQAAGGRPVDWALETHAAARTVWNLLSPSRVIDDDYFRKVLPTIDRQLGLAGLRLARFLNEAYGSKACPARY
;
A
#
# COMPACT_ATOMS: atom_id res chain seq x y z
N MET A 1 -32.28 21.25 -46.78
CA MET A 1 -31.02 21.09 -46.04
C MET A 1 -31.37 20.41 -44.71
N LYS A 2 -31.00 19.13 -44.55
CA LYS A 2 -31.25 18.36 -43.31
C LYS A 2 -29.98 18.41 -42.48
N THR A 3 -30.04 19.08 -41.34
CA THR A 3 -28.91 19.18 -40.37
C THR A 3 -28.85 17.90 -39.57
N ILE A 4 -27.81 17.11 -39.76
CA ILE A 4 -27.55 15.90 -38.99
C ILE A 4 -26.77 16.31 -37.74
N TRP A 5 -27.39 16.15 -36.56
CA TRP A 5 -26.72 16.32 -35.28
C TRP A 5 -25.96 15.03 -34.93
N PHE A 6 -24.65 15.08 -34.91
CA PHE A 6 -23.83 14.01 -34.35
C PHE A 6 -23.82 14.17 -32.80
N ALA A 7 -24.55 13.32 -32.13
CA ALA A 7 -24.40 13.16 -30.67
C ALA A 7 -23.13 12.38 -30.42
N ALA A 8 -22.10 13.06 -29.90
CA ALA A 8 -20.91 12.40 -29.37
C ALA A 8 -21.29 11.63 -28.10
N LEU A 9 -21.37 10.30 -28.16
CA LEU A 9 -21.42 9.45 -26.98
C LEU A 9 -20.07 9.58 -26.26
N LEU A 10 -20.03 10.34 -25.16
CA LEU A 10 -18.97 10.23 -24.17
C LEU A 10 -19.11 8.86 -23.53
N ALA A 11 -18.22 7.93 -23.90
CA ALA A 11 -18.04 6.67 -23.17
C ALA A 11 -17.50 7.01 -21.77
N LEU A 12 -18.36 6.98 -20.78
CA LEU A 12 -17.98 6.98 -19.36
C LEU A 12 -17.28 5.64 -19.08
N PHE A 13 -15.97 5.60 -19.26
CA PHE A 13 -15.18 4.51 -18.68
C PHE A 13 -15.31 4.62 -17.16
N PRO A 14 -15.73 3.54 -16.47
CA PRO A 14 -15.65 3.52 -15.02
C PRO A 14 -14.18 3.78 -14.67
N ALA A 15 -13.92 4.84 -13.90
CA ALA A 15 -12.62 5.07 -13.32
C ALA A 15 -12.37 3.90 -12.36
N HIS A 16 -11.58 2.94 -12.79
CA HIS A 16 -11.05 1.94 -11.87
C HIS A 16 -10.23 2.74 -10.85
N GLN A 17 -10.72 2.77 -9.63
CA GLN A 17 -10.01 3.43 -8.55
C GLN A 17 -8.72 2.66 -8.32
N ALA A 18 -7.62 3.38 -8.20
CA ALA A 18 -6.36 2.79 -7.80
C ALA A 18 -6.57 2.17 -6.41
N ILE A 19 -6.48 0.87 -6.37
CA ILE A 19 -6.43 0.07 -5.16
C ILE A 19 -4.93 -0.01 -4.86
N ALA A 20 -4.48 0.44 -3.70
CA ALA A 20 -3.10 0.30 -3.17
C ALA A 20 -2.52 -1.08 -3.49
N TRP A 21 -1.36 -1.47 -2.94
CA TRP A 21 -0.97 -2.87 -3.11
C TRP A 21 -2.22 -3.75 -3.18
N GLY A 22 -2.56 -4.34 -4.28
CA GLY A 22 -3.80 -5.11 -4.42
C GLY A 22 -4.04 -6.05 -3.24
N GLN A 23 -5.18 -6.67 -3.17
CA GLN A 23 -5.55 -7.53 -2.04
C GLN A 23 -4.42 -8.49 -1.63
N GLU A 24 -3.68 -9.02 -2.60
CA GLU A 24 -2.58 -9.96 -2.39
C GLU A 24 -1.39 -9.30 -1.70
N GLY A 25 -0.98 -8.11 -2.13
CA GLY A 25 0.15 -7.39 -1.53
C GLY A 25 -0.14 -6.97 -0.10
N HIS A 26 -1.35 -6.48 0.20
CA HIS A 26 -1.77 -6.20 1.57
C HIS A 26 -1.81 -7.46 2.44
N SER A 27 -2.27 -8.58 1.89
CA SER A 27 -2.28 -9.86 2.60
C SER A 27 -0.87 -10.35 2.92
N VAL A 28 0.08 -10.19 1.98
CA VAL A 28 1.51 -10.48 2.20
C VAL A 28 2.08 -9.66 3.35
N VAL A 29 1.87 -8.33 3.34
CA VAL A 29 2.33 -7.41 4.40
C VAL A 29 1.74 -7.81 5.76
N ALA A 30 0.44 -8.05 5.80
CA ALA A 30 -0.30 -8.41 7.01
C ALA A 30 0.17 -9.74 7.61
N GLU A 31 0.40 -10.77 6.79
CA GLU A 31 0.87 -12.08 7.23
C GLU A 31 2.31 -12.03 7.76
N ILE A 32 3.21 -11.33 7.08
CA ILE A 32 4.60 -11.12 7.56
C ILE A 32 4.56 -10.45 8.94
N ALA A 33 3.68 -9.44 9.12
CA ALA A 33 3.53 -8.77 10.40
C ALA A 33 2.96 -9.70 11.48
N GLN A 34 1.91 -10.47 11.15
CA GLN A 34 1.26 -11.38 12.09
C GLN A 34 2.22 -12.41 12.67
N ARG A 35 3.12 -12.96 11.84
CA ARG A 35 4.18 -13.90 12.27
C ARG A 35 5.18 -13.28 13.26
N ARG A 36 5.20 -11.96 13.42
CA ARG A 36 6.16 -11.18 14.22
C ARG A 36 5.52 -10.37 15.34
N LEU A 37 4.25 -10.61 15.62
CA LEU A 37 3.58 -9.97 16.75
C LEU A 37 4.14 -10.49 18.07
N SER A 38 4.33 -9.59 19.03
CA SER A 38 4.58 -9.97 20.41
C SER A 38 3.37 -10.72 20.99
N PRO A 39 3.53 -11.55 22.01
CA PRO A 39 2.40 -12.24 22.64
C PRO A 39 1.27 -11.29 23.05
N GLN A 40 1.62 -10.09 23.53
CA GLN A 40 0.65 -9.08 23.94
C GLN A 40 -0.12 -8.52 22.72
N ALA A 41 0.58 -8.16 21.62
CA ALA A 41 -0.06 -7.67 20.40
C ALA A 41 -0.91 -8.75 19.76
N ALA A 42 -0.43 -9.98 19.69
CA ALA A 42 -1.18 -11.12 19.16
C ALA A 42 -2.48 -11.37 19.96
N ALA A 43 -2.44 -11.29 21.28
CA ALA A 43 -3.63 -11.42 22.12
C ALA A 43 -4.66 -10.30 21.86
N GLU A 44 -4.21 -9.05 21.71
CA GLU A 44 -5.09 -7.91 21.41
C GLU A 44 -5.69 -8.00 19.98
N VAL A 45 -4.90 -8.40 18.98
CA VAL A 45 -5.39 -8.66 17.63
C VAL A 45 -6.46 -9.75 17.64
N ALA A 46 -6.18 -10.88 18.30
CA ALA A 46 -7.15 -11.98 18.41
C ALA A 46 -8.42 -11.57 19.17
N ARG A 47 -8.30 -10.69 20.16
CA ARG A 47 -9.46 -10.15 20.90
C ARG A 47 -10.33 -9.24 20.01
N LEU A 48 -9.71 -8.45 19.13
CA LEU A 48 -10.41 -7.52 18.25
C LEU A 48 -11.03 -8.22 17.04
N LEU A 49 -10.31 -9.14 16.41
CA LEU A 49 -10.77 -9.84 15.21
C LEU A 49 -11.67 -11.04 15.51
N GLY A 50 -11.56 -11.61 16.69
CA GLY A 50 -12.11 -12.94 17.02
C GLY A 50 -11.10 -14.06 16.71
N ARG A 51 -11.29 -15.21 17.35
CA ARG A 51 -10.42 -16.38 17.17
C ARG A 51 -10.54 -16.93 15.74
N GLY A 52 -9.41 -17.29 15.14
CA GLY A 52 -9.34 -17.89 13.80
C GLY A 52 -9.32 -16.87 12.66
N HIS A 53 -9.40 -15.57 12.95
CA HIS A 53 -9.23 -14.53 11.95
C HIS A 53 -7.80 -14.00 11.92
N SER A 54 -7.28 -13.72 10.72
CA SER A 54 -5.94 -13.20 10.50
C SER A 54 -5.95 -11.72 10.15
N LEU A 55 -4.80 -11.05 10.29
CA LEU A 55 -4.60 -9.69 9.78
C LEU A 55 -4.78 -9.64 8.25
N ALA A 56 -4.40 -10.69 7.52
CA ALA A 56 -4.59 -10.77 6.08
C ALA A 56 -6.09 -10.70 5.67
N ALA A 57 -6.98 -11.26 6.49
CA ALA A 57 -8.43 -11.24 6.21
C ALA A 57 -9.06 -9.83 6.27
N ILE A 58 -8.38 -8.85 6.84
CA ILE A 58 -8.87 -7.47 6.97
C ILE A 58 -8.00 -6.46 6.21
N ALA A 59 -6.97 -6.94 5.51
CA ALA A 59 -5.91 -6.09 4.98
C ALA A 59 -6.38 -5.13 3.88
N SER A 60 -7.41 -5.50 3.09
CA SER A 60 -7.98 -4.67 2.02
C SER A 60 -9.23 -3.89 2.45
N TRP A 61 -9.69 -4.05 3.69
CA TRP A 61 -10.96 -3.46 4.14
C TRP A 61 -11.02 -1.92 3.99
N ALA A 62 -9.90 -1.21 4.10
CA ALA A 62 -9.88 0.24 3.98
C ALA A 62 -10.25 0.70 2.56
N ASP A 63 -9.82 -0.05 1.54
CA ASP A 63 -10.24 0.17 0.16
C ASP A 63 -11.73 -0.15 -0.06
N ASP A 64 -12.22 -1.26 0.52
CA ASP A 64 -13.62 -1.67 0.39
C ASP A 64 -14.59 -0.60 0.89
N VAL A 65 -14.17 0.22 1.87
CA VAL A 65 -15.03 1.27 2.46
C VAL A 65 -14.74 2.68 1.91
N ARG A 66 -13.75 2.85 1.04
CA ARG A 66 -13.25 4.15 0.57
C ARG A 66 -14.33 4.99 -0.09
N ASP A 67 -15.16 4.40 -0.95
CA ASP A 67 -16.25 5.11 -1.62
C ASP A 67 -17.35 5.57 -0.66
N ALA A 68 -17.63 4.76 0.36
CA ALA A 68 -18.60 5.10 1.41
C ALA A 68 -18.02 6.12 2.42
N ARG A 69 -16.71 6.33 2.42
CA ARG A 69 -15.99 7.18 3.37
C ARG A 69 -15.01 8.13 2.65
N PRO A 70 -15.50 9.05 1.81
CA PRO A 70 -14.64 9.92 0.99
C PRO A 70 -13.66 10.76 1.82
N GLY A 71 -13.95 11.05 3.09
CA GLY A 71 -13.05 11.75 4.01
C GLY A 71 -11.80 10.96 4.41
N THR A 72 -11.67 9.70 4.00
CA THR A 72 -10.48 8.86 4.24
C THR A 72 -9.64 8.65 2.98
N SER A 73 -10.04 9.22 1.85
CA SER A 73 -9.43 8.95 0.55
C SER A 73 -7.95 9.33 0.49
N HIS A 74 -7.55 10.41 1.15
CA HIS A 74 -6.15 10.86 1.18
C HIS A 74 -5.30 10.14 2.25
N TRP A 75 -5.90 9.31 3.10
CA TRP A 75 -5.13 8.54 4.09
C TRP A 75 -4.28 7.43 3.45
N HIS A 76 -4.57 7.10 2.20
CA HIS A 76 -3.91 6.01 1.46
C HIS A 76 -2.56 6.38 0.83
N PHE A 77 -2.20 7.67 0.79
CA PHE A 77 -0.99 8.14 0.10
C PHE A 77 -0.43 9.43 0.72
N VAL A 78 0.70 9.86 0.21
CA VAL A 78 1.27 11.18 0.45
C VAL A 78 1.89 11.71 -0.85
N ASP A 79 1.42 12.87 -1.30
CA ASP A 79 1.84 13.48 -2.56
C ASP A 79 3.14 14.27 -2.37
N ILE A 80 4.27 13.66 -2.73
CA ILE A 80 5.60 14.28 -2.71
C ILE A 80 6.08 14.39 -4.17
N PRO A 81 6.44 15.59 -4.65
CA PRO A 81 7.01 15.73 -5.99
C PRO A 81 8.27 14.88 -6.20
N LEU A 82 8.39 14.17 -7.32
CA LEU A 82 9.54 13.31 -7.64
C LEU A 82 10.88 14.02 -7.53
N ALA A 83 10.90 15.33 -7.78
CA ALA A 83 12.11 16.14 -7.65
C ALA A 83 12.48 16.47 -6.20
N SER A 84 11.58 16.24 -5.24
CA SER A 84 11.79 16.55 -3.82
C SER A 84 12.44 15.36 -3.11
N ASP A 85 13.34 15.64 -2.20
CA ASP A 85 13.94 14.67 -1.27
C ASP A 85 13.48 14.87 0.17
N ARG A 86 12.49 15.75 0.39
CA ARG A 86 12.00 16.14 1.71
C ARG A 86 10.46 16.10 1.79
N TYR A 87 9.98 15.86 2.97
CA TYR A 87 8.57 15.99 3.33
C TYR A 87 8.33 17.30 4.09
N VAL A 88 7.32 18.05 3.66
CA VAL A 88 6.84 19.27 4.33
C VAL A 88 5.35 19.10 4.62
N ALA A 89 4.98 18.95 5.88
CA ALA A 89 3.61 18.62 6.27
C ALA A 89 2.56 19.62 5.75
N ALA A 90 2.86 20.89 5.73
CA ALA A 90 1.95 21.93 5.24
C ALA A 90 1.70 21.87 3.72
N GLU A 91 2.62 21.27 2.97
CA GLU A 91 2.56 21.14 1.51
C GLU A 91 2.00 19.77 1.09
N HIS A 92 2.49 18.68 1.74
CA HIS A 92 2.25 17.32 1.29
C HIS A 92 1.19 16.57 2.13
N CYS A 93 0.67 17.19 3.20
CA CYS A 93 -0.26 16.56 4.13
C CYS A 93 -1.24 17.57 4.75
N ALA A 94 -1.59 18.60 3.99
CA ALA A 94 -2.53 19.61 4.46
C ALA A 94 -3.93 19.00 4.66
N PRO A 95 -4.66 19.38 5.72
CA PRO A 95 -6.03 18.91 5.93
C PRO A 95 -6.93 19.26 4.74
N SER A 96 -7.75 18.32 4.32
CA SER A 96 -8.75 18.50 3.26
C SER A 96 -10.05 17.76 3.60
N PRO A 97 -11.15 17.99 2.87
CA PRO A 97 -12.38 17.21 3.04
C PRO A 97 -12.19 15.70 2.77
N GLN A 98 -11.15 15.32 2.00
CA GLN A 98 -10.80 13.94 1.67
C GLN A 98 -9.81 13.30 2.67
N GLY A 99 -9.46 14.00 3.73
CA GLY A 99 -8.41 13.64 4.69
C GLY A 99 -7.13 14.43 4.45
N ASP A 100 -6.11 14.17 5.23
CA ASP A 100 -4.79 14.81 5.08
C ASP A 100 -3.80 13.91 4.32
N CYS A 101 -3.16 12.93 4.97
CA CYS A 101 -2.30 11.96 4.29
C CYS A 101 -2.00 10.73 5.17
N ALA A 102 -1.42 9.69 4.57
CA ALA A 102 -1.03 8.45 5.24
C ALA A 102 -0.13 8.66 6.48
N ILE A 103 0.80 9.61 6.42
CA ILE A 103 1.74 9.87 7.53
C ILE A 103 1.00 10.36 8.77
N ALA A 104 0.16 11.37 8.62
CA ALA A 104 -0.60 11.96 9.73
C ALA A 104 -1.62 10.96 10.29
N GLU A 105 -2.26 10.17 9.42
CA GLU A 105 -3.22 9.17 9.86
C GLU A 105 -2.55 8.05 10.65
N LEU A 106 -1.39 7.54 10.26
CA LEU A 106 -0.68 6.53 11.04
C LEU A 106 -0.37 6.99 12.46
N ASP A 107 -0.04 8.26 12.67
CA ASP A 107 0.18 8.79 14.02
C ASP A 107 -1.12 8.79 14.85
N ARG A 108 -2.28 9.13 14.24
CA ARG A 108 -3.59 9.05 14.89
C ARG A 108 -4.00 7.62 15.19
N LEU A 109 -3.80 6.71 14.23
CA LEU A 109 -4.13 5.29 14.36
C LEU A 109 -3.32 4.61 15.47
N LYS A 110 -2.03 4.94 15.62
CA LYS A 110 -1.21 4.43 16.71
C LYS A 110 -1.79 4.80 18.09
N ASN A 111 -2.27 6.03 18.23
CA ASN A 111 -2.93 6.49 19.43
C ASN A 111 -4.31 5.83 19.62
N ALA A 112 -5.10 5.67 18.56
CA ALA A 112 -6.39 5.01 18.62
C ALA A 112 -6.27 3.52 19.00
N LEU A 113 -5.30 2.79 18.47
CA LEU A 113 -4.99 1.41 18.85
C LEU A 113 -4.65 1.29 20.31
N ARG A 114 -3.83 2.21 20.84
CA ARG A 114 -3.35 2.19 22.22
C ARG A 114 -4.43 2.64 23.20
N CYS A 115 -5.16 3.72 22.90
CA CYS A 115 -5.97 4.48 23.85
C CYS A 115 -7.44 4.66 23.42
N GLY A 116 -7.83 4.12 22.26
CA GLY A 116 -9.20 4.23 21.75
C GLY A 116 -10.22 3.59 22.68
N ARG A 117 -11.34 4.30 22.88
CA ARG A 117 -12.43 3.81 23.73
C ARG A 117 -13.36 2.90 22.91
N GLY A 118 -13.56 1.70 23.43
CA GLY A 118 -14.44 0.70 22.81
C GLY A 118 -13.74 -0.20 21.78
N ALA A 119 -14.29 -1.39 21.63
CA ALA A 119 -13.74 -2.41 20.72
C ALA A 119 -13.84 -1.99 19.24
N ASN A 120 -14.96 -1.37 18.86
CA ASN A 120 -15.20 -0.99 17.45
C ASN A 120 -14.21 0.08 16.97
N THR A 121 -13.94 1.12 17.77
CA THR A 121 -12.94 2.14 17.44
C THR A 121 -11.55 1.54 17.25
N ARG A 122 -11.15 0.62 18.13
CA ARG A 122 -9.84 -0.05 18.05
C ARG A 122 -9.77 -1.06 16.90
N LEU A 123 -10.87 -1.75 16.60
CA LEU A 123 -10.96 -2.64 15.44
C LEU A 123 -10.83 -1.87 14.12
N GLU A 124 -11.52 -0.75 14.01
CA GLU A 124 -11.42 0.12 12.83
C GLU A 124 -10.00 0.69 12.67
N ALA A 125 -9.42 1.17 13.77
CA ALA A 125 -8.03 1.63 13.77
C ALA A 125 -7.04 0.53 13.37
N LEU A 126 -7.29 -0.73 13.78
CA LEU A 126 -6.48 -1.87 13.35
C LEU A 126 -6.58 -2.11 11.84
N LYS A 127 -7.79 -2.09 11.28
CA LYS A 127 -8.03 -2.29 9.85
C LYS A 127 -7.32 -1.23 9.01
N PHE A 128 -7.49 0.06 9.36
CA PHE A 128 -6.78 1.15 8.68
C PHE A 128 -5.26 1.04 8.85
N ALA A 129 -4.75 0.75 10.05
CA ALA A 129 -3.31 0.67 10.28
C ALA A 129 -2.65 -0.45 9.45
N VAL A 130 -3.30 -1.63 9.37
CA VAL A 130 -2.81 -2.76 8.56
C VAL A 130 -2.70 -2.37 7.09
N HIS A 131 -3.69 -1.67 6.57
CA HIS A 131 -3.75 -1.22 5.19
C HIS A 131 -2.75 -0.09 4.90
N ILE A 132 -2.84 1.03 5.63
CA ILE A 132 -2.07 2.25 5.36
C ILE A 132 -0.56 2.05 5.53
N VAL A 133 -0.12 1.15 6.43
CA VAL A 133 1.30 0.78 6.48
C VAL A 133 1.73 0.09 5.19
N GLY A 134 0.88 -0.75 4.61
CA GLY A 134 1.12 -1.33 3.28
C GLY A 134 1.23 -0.25 2.21
N ASP A 135 0.25 0.64 2.13
CA ASP A 135 0.17 1.75 1.17
C ASP A 135 1.42 2.61 1.17
N LEU A 136 1.86 3.01 2.37
CA LEU A 136 3.02 3.89 2.52
C LEU A 136 4.35 3.25 2.04
N HIS A 137 4.34 1.93 1.77
CA HIS A 137 5.47 1.20 1.20
C HIS A 137 5.29 0.86 -0.29
N GLN A 138 4.14 1.21 -0.90
CA GLN A 138 3.99 1.15 -2.35
C GLN A 138 4.63 2.40 -2.96
N PRO A 139 5.65 2.27 -3.83
CA PRO A 139 6.40 3.42 -4.32
C PRO A 139 5.54 4.54 -4.89
N LEU A 140 4.52 4.22 -5.68
CA LEU A 140 3.71 5.23 -6.35
C LEU A 140 2.69 5.92 -5.44
N HIS A 141 2.47 5.41 -4.21
CA HIS A 141 1.69 6.07 -3.16
C HIS A 141 2.42 7.24 -2.47
N THR A 142 3.65 7.51 -2.89
CA THR A 142 4.44 8.64 -2.37
C THR A 142 4.77 9.68 -3.43
N VAL A 143 4.06 9.67 -4.57
CA VAL A 143 4.35 10.49 -5.76
C VAL A 143 3.14 11.33 -6.15
N ASP A 144 3.37 12.64 -6.33
CA ASP A 144 2.33 13.59 -6.80
C ASP A 144 2.13 13.50 -8.33
N GLU A 145 3.22 13.34 -9.11
CA GLU A 145 3.16 13.41 -10.56
C GLU A 145 2.20 12.42 -11.17
N GLN A 146 1.40 12.92 -12.10
CA GLN A 146 0.42 12.10 -12.83
C GLN A 146 -0.51 11.30 -11.89
N ARG A 147 -0.83 11.87 -10.70
CA ARG A 147 -1.65 11.22 -9.67
C ARG A 147 -1.03 9.89 -9.23
N GLY A 148 0.24 9.89 -8.87
CA GLY A 148 0.98 8.67 -8.53
C GLY A 148 1.08 7.69 -9.70
N GLY A 149 1.10 8.15 -10.94
CA GLY A 149 1.14 7.28 -12.14
C GLY A 149 -0.22 6.78 -12.63
N ASN A 150 -1.34 7.10 -11.96
CA ASN A 150 -2.68 6.71 -12.40
C ASN A 150 -3.06 7.31 -13.77
N ALA A 151 -2.52 8.47 -14.10
CA ALA A 151 -2.74 9.12 -15.39
C ALA A 151 -1.77 8.66 -16.50
N ILE A 152 -0.91 7.68 -16.22
CA ILE A 152 0.01 7.12 -17.21
C ILE A 152 -0.53 5.78 -17.71
N PRO A 153 -1.13 5.72 -18.93
CA PRO A 153 -1.53 4.46 -19.52
C PRO A 153 -0.29 3.62 -19.88
N VAL A 154 -0.34 2.34 -19.59
CA VAL A 154 0.71 1.36 -19.91
C VAL A 154 0.13 0.12 -20.59
N GLN A 155 1.01 -0.64 -21.27
CA GLN A 155 0.71 -1.96 -21.79
C GLN A 155 1.51 -3.00 -21.01
N VAL A 156 0.84 -3.94 -20.37
CA VAL A 156 1.49 -4.99 -19.58
C VAL A 156 1.66 -6.24 -20.43
N GLN A 157 2.90 -6.71 -20.58
CA GLN A 157 3.31 -7.86 -21.41
C GLN A 157 4.22 -8.79 -20.60
N LEU A 158 3.69 -9.40 -19.53
CA LEU A 158 4.44 -10.26 -18.62
C LEU A 158 4.09 -11.72 -18.86
N ARG A 159 5.11 -12.58 -19.05
CA ARG A 159 4.92 -14.02 -19.26
C ARG A 159 4.29 -14.72 -18.06
N GLY A 160 4.59 -14.26 -16.85
CA GLY A 160 4.04 -14.81 -15.62
C GLY A 160 2.65 -14.30 -15.26
N LEU A 161 2.09 -13.35 -16.03
CA LEU A 161 0.79 -12.79 -15.71
C LEU A 161 -0.31 -13.81 -16.00
N VAL A 162 -0.98 -14.24 -14.95
CA VAL A 162 -2.16 -15.12 -15.01
C VAL A 162 -3.39 -14.30 -14.74
N CYS A 163 -4.41 -14.44 -15.56
CA CYS A 163 -5.69 -13.79 -15.34
C CYS A 163 -6.82 -14.83 -15.29
N SER A 164 -7.83 -14.56 -14.47
CA SER A 164 -9.00 -15.43 -14.27
C SER A 164 -9.92 -15.54 -15.50
N GLN A 165 -9.75 -14.64 -16.46
CA GLN A 165 -10.46 -14.63 -17.75
C GLN A 165 -9.44 -14.54 -18.87
N ALA A 166 -9.75 -15.01 -20.07
CA ALA A 166 -8.84 -14.99 -21.21
C ALA A 166 -8.34 -13.57 -21.51
N CYS A 167 -7.27 -13.16 -20.89
CA CYS A 167 -6.60 -11.91 -21.20
C CYS A 167 -5.96 -12.01 -22.58
N LYS A 168 -6.22 -11.02 -23.40
CA LYS A 168 -5.41 -10.82 -24.61
C LYS A 168 -4.20 -9.99 -24.22
N ALA A 169 -3.00 -10.51 -24.41
CA ALA A 169 -1.79 -9.71 -24.30
C ALA A 169 -1.66 -8.77 -25.52
N PRO A 170 -1.23 -7.52 -25.36
CA PRO A 170 -0.91 -6.86 -24.09
C PRO A 170 -2.16 -6.48 -23.28
N LEU A 171 -2.07 -6.51 -21.95
CA LEU A 171 -3.12 -6.03 -21.07
C LEU A 171 -3.02 -4.51 -20.92
N ALA A 172 -4.09 -3.77 -21.26
CA ALA A 172 -4.18 -2.34 -21.01
C ALA A 172 -4.35 -2.07 -19.51
N SER A 173 -3.48 -1.23 -18.96
CA SER A 173 -3.47 -0.86 -17.54
C SER A 173 -3.05 0.61 -17.38
N ASN A 174 -2.87 1.08 -16.17
CA ASN A 174 -2.12 2.29 -15.86
C ASN A 174 -0.89 1.94 -15.00
N PHE A 175 0.05 2.87 -14.91
CA PHE A 175 1.32 2.60 -14.24
C PHE A 175 1.13 2.29 -12.75
N HIS A 176 0.21 2.98 -12.09
CA HIS A 176 -0.11 2.75 -10.69
C HIS A 176 -0.69 1.34 -10.47
N LEU A 177 -1.75 0.99 -11.23
CA LEU A 177 -2.42 -0.31 -11.12
C LEU A 177 -1.47 -1.48 -11.42
N ALA A 178 -0.54 -1.29 -12.37
CA ALA A 178 0.46 -2.30 -12.66
C ALA A 178 1.36 -2.58 -11.44
N TRP A 179 1.69 -1.56 -10.66
CA TRP A 179 2.43 -1.71 -9.40
C TRP A 179 1.59 -2.32 -8.28
N ASP A 180 0.32 -1.96 -8.22
CA ASP A 180 -0.58 -2.47 -7.18
C ASP A 180 -0.84 -3.96 -7.33
N SER A 181 -0.99 -4.46 -8.56
CA SER A 181 -1.50 -5.81 -8.80
C SER A 181 -0.71 -6.60 -9.83
N ASP A 182 -0.52 -6.08 -11.07
CA ASP A 182 -0.03 -6.89 -12.19
C ASP A 182 1.37 -7.46 -11.94
N LEU A 183 2.28 -6.65 -11.36
CA LEU A 183 3.65 -7.07 -11.05
C LEU A 183 3.69 -8.10 -9.91
N ILE A 184 2.80 -7.98 -8.92
CA ILE A 184 2.70 -8.96 -7.82
C ILE A 184 2.19 -10.29 -8.36
N HIS A 185 1.11 -10.28 -9.13
CA HIS A 185 0.53 -11.48 -9.74
C HIS A 185 1.51 -12.19 -10.69
N ALA A 186 2.33 -11.42 -11.42
CA ALA A 186 3.36 -11.99 -12.27
C ALA A 186 4.50 -12.64 -11.50
N ALA A 187 4.79 -12.18 -10.28
CA ALA A 187 5.82 -12.76 -9.43
C ALA A 187 5.36 -14.10 -8.81
N VAL A 188 4.20 -14.09 -8.18
CA VAL A 188 3.59 -15.29 -7.56
C VAL A 188 2.08 -15.04 -7.47
N TRP A 189 1.29 -15.93 -8.04
CA TRP A 189 -0.16 -15.83 -8.05
C TRP A 189 -0.80 -15.94 -6.65
N ASP A 190 -0.27 -16.81 -5.80
CA ASP A 190 -0.78 -17.04 -4.45
C ASP A 190 0.00 -16.20 -3.43
N TRP A 191 -0.71 -15.37 -2.67
CA TRP A 191 -0.09 -14.47 -1.69
C TRP A 191 0.63 -15.22 -0.56
N GLY A 192 0.18 -16.42 -0.16
CA GLY A 192 0.86 -17.25 0.84
C GLY A 192 2.21 -17.75 0.31
N ALA A 193 2.26 -18.22 -0.95
CA ALA A 193 3.51 -18.57 -1.61
C ALA A 193 4.43 -17.35 -1.77
N TYR A 194 3.87 -16.13 -1.95
CA TYR A 194 4.69 -14.91 -1.95
C TYR A 194 5.32 -14.65 -0.58
N VAL A 195 4.57 -14.85 0.51
CA VAL A 195 5.13 -14.76 1.87
C VAL A 195 6.29 -15.73 2.03
N ASP A 196 6.14 -17.00 1.61
CA ASP A 196 7.20 -18.00 1.70
C ASP A 196 8.43 -17.65 0.85
N ARG A 197 8.21 -17.03 -0.33
CA ARG A 197 9.28 -16.45 -1.14
C ARG A 197 10.05 -15.37 -0.37
N LEU A 198 9.38 -14.45 0.29
CA LEU A 198 10.03 -13.40 1.07
C LEU A 198 10.70 -13.94 2.32
N GLU A 199 10.08 -14.90 3.03
CA GLU A 199 10.67 -15.56 4.21
C GLU A 199 11.92 -16.38 3.86
N SER A 200 11.98 -16.99 2.69
CA SER A 200 13.17 -17.71 2.23
C SER A 200 14.24 -16.81 1.60
N GLY A 201 13.85 -15.65 1.08
CA GLY A 201 14.65 -14.68 0.34
C GLY A 201 15.00 -13.43 1.14
N TRP A 202 14.36 -12.31 0.79
CA TRP A 202 14.72 -10.97 1.29
C TRP A 202 14.70 -10.87 2.82
N LEU A 203 13.73 -11.47 3.49
CA LEU A 203 13.64 -11.43 4.98
C LEU A 203 14.80 -12.17 5.69
N LYS A 204 15.59 -12.97 4.98
CA LYS A 204 16.85 -13.54 5.49
C LYS A 204 18.07 -12.71 5.18
N SER A 205 17.95 -11.62 4.41
CA SER A 205 19.07 -10.76 4.05
C SER A 205 19.68 -10.06 5.27
N GLY A 206 20.91 -9.59 5.11
CA GLY A 206 21.58 -8.77 6.14
C GLY A 206 20.80 -7.47 6.39
N GLU A 207 20.21 -6.86 5.36
CA GLU A 207 19.40 -5.64 5.46
C GLU A 207 18.15 -5.86 6.33
N ALA A 208 17.36 -6.89 6.04
CA ALA A 208 16.12 -7.19 6.77
C ALA A 208 16.34 -7.46 8.27
N ARG A 209 17.54 -7.93 8.65
CA ARG A 209 17.91 -8.22 10.04
C ARG A 209 18.39 -7.00 10.81
N THR A 210 18.55 -5.86 10.17
CA THR A 210 18.96 -4.63 10.86
C THR A 210 17.81 -4.07 11.69
N ARG A 211 18.16 -3.37 12.80
CA ARG A 211 17.16 -2.61 13.55
C ARG A 211 16.53 -1.48 12.71
N GLN A 212 17.25 -1.01 11.69
CA GLN A 212 16.80 0.04 10.80
C GLN A 212 15.69 -0.45 9.87
N ALA A 213 15.73 -1.70 9.39
CA ALA A 213 14.69 -2.25 8.53
C ALA A 213 13.29 -2.15 9.15
N ALA A 214 13.13 -2.56 10.41
CA ALA A 214 11.87 -2.40 11.13
C ALA A 214 11.70 -1.01 11.74
N GLY A 215 12.73 -0.16 11.73
CA GLY A 215 12.80 1.13 12.41
C GLY A 215 12.09 2.27 11.70
N GLY A 216 12.32 3.50 12.21
CA GLY A 216 11.81 4.75 11.64
C GLY A 216 10.40 5.11 12.09
N ARG A 217 9.97 6.28 11.66
CA ARG A 217 8.61 6.83 11.82
C ARG A 217 7.92 6.81 10.44
N PRO A 218 6.61 7.02 10.36
CA PRO A 218 5.90 7.06 9.09
C PRO A 218 6.54 8.01 8.05
N VAL A 219 7.04 9.17 8.47
CA VAL A 219 7.73 10.11 7.57
C VAL A 219 9.05 9.53 7.01
N ASP A 220 9.79 8.81 7.83
CA ASP A 220 11.07 8.20 7.42
C ASP A 220 10.78 7.07 6.40
N TRP A 221 9.70 6.31 6.60
CA TRP A 221 9.22 5.28 5.67
C TRP A 221 8.77 5.88 4.33
N ALA A 222 7.98 6.96 4.38
CA ALA A 222 7.52 7.67 3.18
C ALA A 222 8.69 8.16 2.33
N LEU A 223 9.70 8.79 2.93
CA LEU A 223 10.87 9.29 2.20
C LEU A 223 11.73 8.16 1.63
N GLU A 224 11.87 7.05 2.35
CA GLU A 224 12.56 5.85 1.83
C GLU A 224 11.81 5.25 0.64
N THR A 225 10.49 5.14 0.75
CA THR A 225 9.63 4.64 -0.33
C THR A 225 9.63 5.59 -1.53
N HIS A 226 9.62 6.91 -1.29
CA HIS A 226 9.72 7.93 -2.33
C HIS A 226 11.06 7.86 -3.10
N ALA A 227 12.16 7.59 -2.41
CA ALA A 227 13.43 7.35 -3.09
C ALA A 227 13.39 6.12 -4.00
N ALA A 228 12.71 5.04 -3.59
CA ALA A 228 12.44 3.89 -4.44
C ALA A 228 11.52 4.26 -5.61
N ALA A 229 10.49 5.09 -5.39
CA ALA A 229 9.57 5.56 -6.43
C ALA A 229 10.32 6.28 -7.56
N ARG A 230 11.24 7.18 -7.25
CA ARG A 230 12.09 7.86 -8.26
C ARG A 230 12.85 6.86 -9.12
N THR A 231 13.38 5.81 -8.52
CA THR A 231 14.11 4.77 -9.26
C THR A 231 13.21 4.04 -10.24
N VAL A 232 12.06 3.54 -9.76
CA VAL A 232 11.16 2.72 -10.60
C VAL A 232 10.44 3.56 -11.65
N TRP A 233 10.17 4.83 -11.37
CA TRP A 233 9.60 5.77 -12.32
C TRP A 233 10.52 5.99 -13.51
N ASN A 234 11.81 6.19 -13.25
CA ASN A 234 12.82 6.40 -14.29
C ASN A 234 13.12 5.14 -15.12
N LEU A 235 12.74 3.96 -14.63
CA LEU A 235 12.87 2.71 -15.39
C LEU A 235 11.73 2.51 -16.41
N LEU A 236 10.60 3.23 -16.28
CA LEU A 236 9.51 3.13 -17.24
C LEU A 236 9.96 3.69 -18.59
N SER A 237 9.91 2.86 -19.62
CA SER A 237 10.33 3.24 -20.96
C SER A 237 9.37 4.28 -21.59
N PRO A 238 9.84 5.10 -22.56
CA PRO A 238 8.97 6.01 -23.32
C PRO A 238 7.83 5.29 -24.05
N SER A 239 8.01 4.00 -24.40
CA SER A 239 6.96 3.18 -25.01
C SER A 239 5.84 2.79 -24.05
N ARG A 240 6.05 3.01 -22.75
CA ARG A 240 5.08 2.67 -21.67
C ARG A 240 4.68 1.20 -21.68
N VAL A 241 5.62 0.32 -22.03
CA VAL A 241 5.45 -1.13 -21.96
C VAL A 241 6.09 -1.64 -20.67
N ILE A 242 5.32 -2.38 -19.88
CA ILE A 242 5.78 -3.13 -18.72
C ILE A 242 5.96 -4.59 -19.18
N ASP A 243 7.19 -4.95 -19.46
CA ASP A 243 7.59 -6.27 -19.94
C ASP A 243 8.43 -7.03 -18.89
N ASP A 244 8.86 -8.24 -19.27
CA ASP A 244 9.71 -9.07 -18.40
C ASP A 244 11.06 -8.39 -18.06
N ASP A 245 11.55 -7.47 -18.89
CA ASP A 245 12.78 -6.75 -18.61
C ASP A 245 12.58 -5.70 -17.53
N TYR A 246 11.51 -4.91 -17.63
CA TYR A 246 11.09 -3.99 -16.57
C TYR A 246 10.83 -4.77 -15.27
N PHE A 247 10.06 -5.84 -15.35
CA PHE A 247 9.73 -6.68 -14.18
C PHE A 247 10.97 -7.18 -13.43
N ARG A 248 11.95 -7.75 -14.16
CA ARG A 248 13.20 -8.22 -13.53
C ARG A 248 13.96 -7.11 -12.81
N LYS A 249 13.91 -5.89 -13.33
CA LYS A 249 14.60 -4.73 -12.72
C LYS A 249 13.92 -4.26 -11.45
N VAL A 250 12.58 -4.32 -11.38
CA VAL A 250 11.81 -3.79 -10.25
C VAL A 250 11.43 -4.82 -9.19
N LEU A 251 11.45 -6.12 -9.51
CA LEU A 251 11.10 -7.19 -8.57
C LEU A 251 11.88 -7.15 -7.24
N PRO A 252 13.19 -6.85 -7.21
CA PRO A 252 13.91 -6.69 -5.94
C PRO A 252 13.37 -5.53 -5.09
N THR A 253 12.89 -4.46 -5.72
CA THR A 253 12.26 -3.33 -5.02
C THR A 253 10.90 -3.74 -4.46
N ILE A 254 10.09 -4.48 -5.21
CA ILE A 254 8.79 -5.00 -4.73
C ILE A 254 9.01 -5.91 -3.52
N ASP A 255 9.89 -6.90 -3.63
CA ASP A 255 10.22 -7.81 -2.54
C ASP A 255 10.68 -7.06 -1.27
N ARG A 256 11.54 -6.05 -1.46
CA ARG A 256 12.03 -5.20 -0.37
C ARG A 256 10.92 -4.40 0.29
N GLN A 257 10.09 -3.73 -0.49
CA GLN A 257 9.02 -2.86 0.03
C GLN A 257 7.96 -3.66 0.78
N LEU A 258 7.51 -4.79 0.25
CA LEU A 258 6.59 -5.70 0.93
C LEU A 258 7.18 -6.25 2.23
N GLY A 259 8.45 -6.63 2.20
CA GLY A 259 9.17 -7.11 3.39
C GLY A 259 9.32 -6.04 4.47
N LEU A 260 9.72 -4.82 4.09
CA LEU A 260 9.82 -3.67 5.01
C LEU A 260 8.46 -3.33 5.62
N ALA A 261 7.40 -3.27 4.79
CA ALA A 261 6.04 -3.00 5.26
C ALA A 261 5.62 -4.00 6.33
N GLY A 262 5.85 -5.30 6.12
CA GLY A 262 5.53 -6.34 7.10
C GLY A 262 6.30 -6.21 8.41
N LEU A 263 7.62 -5.94 8.35
CA LEU A 263 8.44 -5.72 9.54
C LEU A 263 7.99 -4.47 10.33
N ARG A 264 7.69 -3.39 9.62
CA ARG A 264 7.28 -2.10 10.21
C ARG A 264 5.87 -2.15 10.77
N LEU A 265 4.94 -2.86 10.11
CA LEU A 265 3.61 -3.12 10.64
C LEU A 265 3.67 -3.93 11.93
N ALA A 266 4.47 -4.99 11.97
CA ALA A 266 4.67 -5.77 13.21
C ALA A 266 5.16 -4.90 14.35
N ARG A 267 6.19 -4.09 14.11
CA ARG A 267 6.71 -3.16 15.11
C ARG A 267 5.67 -2.12 15.53
N PHE A 268 4.95 -1.54 14.60
CA PHE A 268 3.91 -0.54 14.83
C PHE A 268 2.83 -1.09 15.79
N LEU A 269 2.35 -2.29 15.52
CA LEU A 269 1.36 -2.96 16.38
C LEU A 269 1.94 -3.38 17.73
N ASN A 270 3.17 -3.90 17.77
CA ASN A 270 3.84 -4.26 19.00
C ASN A 270 4.05 -3.06 19.93
N GLU A 271 4.43 -1.90 19.37
CA GLU A 271 4.58 -0.65 20.14
C GLU A 271 3.22 -0.09 20.59
N ALA A 272 2.19 -0.12 19.72
CA ALA A 272 0.86 0.35 20.05
C ALA A 272 0.26 -0.44 21.23
N TYR A 273 0.35 -1.75 21.19
CA TYR A 273 -0.22 -2.62 22.21
C TYR A 273 0.72 -2.89 23.40
N GLY A 274 2.03 -2.69 23.24
CA GLY A 274 3.02 -2.87 24.32
C GLY A 274 3.04 -1.71 25.33
N SER A 275 2.57 -0.52 24.95
CA SER A 275 2.56 0.65 25.82
C SER A 275 1.29 0.70 26.66
N LYS A 276 1.45 0.84 28.00
CA LYS A 276 0.33 1.03 28.93
C LYS A 276 -0.05 2.51 29.15
N ALA A 277 0.79 3.44 28.74
CA ALA A 277 0.57 4.86 28.95
C ALA A 277 -0.24 5.48 27.82
N CYS A 278 -1.43 5.97 28.12
CA CYS A 278 -2.15 6.87 27.22
C CYS A 278 -1.71 8.32 27.49
N PRO A 279 -1.48 9.16 26.44
CA PRO A 279 -1.24 10.56 26.65
C PRO A 279 -2.39 11.19 27.44
N ALA A 280 -2.06 12.09 28.36
CA ALA A 280 -3.07 12.89 29.01
C ALA A 280 -3.88 13.64 27.96
N ARG A 281 -5.20 13.69 28.12
CA ARG A 281 -6.05 14.49 27.22
C ARG A 281 -5.71 15.97 27.41
N TYR A 282 -5.39 16.63 26.34
CA TYR A 282 -5.51 18.07 26.28
C TYR A 282 -6.93 18.45 25.86
#